data_a75d14ac51d6d9ef69082d69507fbdbf
#
_entry.id   a75d14ac51d6d9ef69082d69507fbdbf
#
_cell.length_a   1.000
_cell.length_b   1.000
_cell.length_c   1.000
_cell.angle_alpha   90.00
_cell.angle_beta   90.00
_cell.angle_gamma   90.00
#
_symmetry.space_group_name_H-M   'P 1'
#
loop_
_entity.id
_entity.type
_entity.pdbx_description
1 polymer ?
#
loop_
_entity_poly.entity_id
_entity_poly.type
_entity_poly.pdbx_seq_one_letter_code
_entity_poly.pdbx_strand_id
1 'polypeptide(L)'
;GANWEGTDFFPMKIQGKEIKKWVLLVNMENGLGNGTPSTCYYIGDFDGTSFQITQTKELWLDYGKDNYAGSTFSGLNGDDRIFLGWMSCWEYANLLPTSVGRGNMIIPRRLGLVEEGRHYMLASVIPSGLSAFYADSCLVGPVKLSDENGLRKEFPYPGESFVMRLNFDNSDNRAIWKADNYGIRLKTRSGKVLTIGYQNELSYYYIDRSGLEIEPSVEGFEQLMGAGYRSETPVSDWLILFDQNSIELFASGGRVAMTSLCYPDDEFTTFELYAESGAVNLLKASIIQLKNELIK
;
A
#
# COMPACT_ATOMS: atom_id res chain seq x y z
N GLY A 1 -26.02 9.03 -2.63
CA GLY A 1 -25.18 7.84 -2.33
C GLY A 1 -24.24 7.60 -3.50
N ALA A 2 -23.13 6.98 -3.23
CA ALA A 2 -22.16 6.62 -4.27
C ALA A 2 -22.75 5.52 -5.17
N ASN A 3 -22.43 5.56 -6.46
CA ASN A 3 -22.73 4.46 -7.37
C ASN A 3 -21.88 3.25 -7.00
N TRP A 4 -22.49 2.07 -6.99
CA TRP A 4 -21.83 0.78 -6.78
C TRP A 4 -21.59 0.13 -8.14
N GLU A 5 -20.34 -0.23 -8.42
CA GLU A 5 -19.93 -0.79 -9.69
C GLU A 5 -19.14 -2.09 -9.48
N GLY A 6 -19.16 -2.98 -10.48
CA GLY A 6 -18.30 -4.16 -10.54
C GLY A 6 -18.27 -4.96 -9.25
N THR A 7 -19.44 -5.33 -8.71
CA THR A 7 -19.53 -6.10 -7.47
C THR A 7 -18.99 -7.52 -7.66
N ASP A 8 -18.25 -8.02 -6.66
CA ASP A 8 -17.75 -9.39 -6.60
C ASP A 8 -18.14 -10.01 -5.26
N PHE A 9 -18.74 -11.21 -5.27
CA PHE A 9 -19.32 -11.82 -4.08
C PHE A 9 -18.91 -13.29 -3.95
N PHE A 10 -18.16 -13.62 -2.89
CA PHE A 10 -17.55 -14.93 -2.75
C PHE A 10 -17.31 -15.33 -1.29
N PRO A 11 -17.27 -16.65 -1.00
CA PRO A 11 -16.86 -17.15 0.30
C PRO A 11 -15.34 -17.21 0.43
N MET A 12 -14.84 -16.95 1.64
CA MET A 12 -13.43 -17.12 2.02
C MET A 12 -13.31 -17.83 3.37
N LYS A 13 -12.32 -18.70 3.52
CA LYS A 13 -11.92 -19.23 4.83
C LYS A 13 -11.16 -18.18 5.63
N ILE A 14 -11.45 -18.10 6.92
CA ILE A 14 -10.63 -17.33 7.85
C ILE A 14 -9.28 -18.05 7.99
N GLN A 15 -8.18 -17.32 7.86
CA GLN A 15 -6.84 -17.89 7.99
C GLN A 15 -6.67 -18.63 9.31
N GLY A 16 -6.22 -19.90 9.22
CA GLY A 16 -6.02 -20.76 10.37
C GLY A 16 -7.30 -21.36 10.97
N LYS A 17 -8.46 -21.18 10.35
CA LYS A 17 -9.75 -21.71 10.83
C LYS A 17 -10.51 -22.42 9.71
N GLU A 18 -11.37 -23.37 10.06
CA GLU A 18 -12.31 -24.01 9.13
C GLU A 18 -13.60 -23.20 8.90
N ILE A 19 -13.67 -22.01 9.47
CA ILE A 19 -14.83 -21.11 9.37
C ILE A 19 -14.71 -20.29 8.09
N LYS A 20 -15.81 -20.20 7.34
CA LYS A 20 -15.94 -19.33 6.17
C LYS A 20 -16.82 -18.14 6.48
N LYS A 21 -16.50 -16.99 5.86
CA LYS A 21 -17.35 -15.81 5.74
C LYS A 21 -17.51 -15.46 4.28
N TRP A 22 -18.52 -14.69 3.99
CA TRP A 22 -18.72 -14.13 2.67
C TRP A 22 -18.15 -12.72 2.59
N VAL A 23 -17.59 -12.42 1.46
CA VAL A 23 -17.02 -11.10 1.15
C VAL A 23 -17.76 -10.53 -0.04
N LEU A 24 -18.23 -9.29 0.09
CA LEU A 24 -18.76 -8.49 -1.00
C LEU A 24 -17.76 -7.36 -1.28
N LEU A 25 -17.11 -7.39 -2.44
CA LEU A 25 -16.31 -6.28 -2.95
C LEU A 25 -17.23 -5.35 -3.76
N VAL A 26 -17.01 -4.05 -3.61
CA VAL A 26 -17.76 -3.02 -4.31
C VAL A 26 -16.82 -1.90 -4.73
N ASN A 27 -16.81 -1.57 -6.01
CA ASN A 27 -16.15 -0.36 -6.47
C ASN A 27 -17.11 0.82 -6.31
N MET A 28 -16.69 1.84 -5.60
CA MET A 28 -17.51 3.00 -5.27
C MET A 28 -16.91 4.25 -5.88
N GLU A 29 -17.68 4.94 -6.70
CA GLU A 29 -17.25 6.16 -7.41
C GLU A 29 -16.82 7.29 -6.43
N ASN A 30 -17.49 7.39 -5.28
CA ASN A 30 -17.17 8.35 -4.20
C ASN A 30 -16.95 7.57 -2.91
N GLY A 31 -15.85 6.82 -2.85
CA GLY A 31 -15.59 5.85 -1.80
C GLY A 31 -14.94 6.44 -0.55
N LEU A 32 -13.61 6.44 -0.48
CA LEU A 32 -12.83 6.88 0.67
C LEU A 32 -13.36 8.21 1.24
N GLY A 33 -13.17 8.44 2.51
CA GLY A 33 -13.72 9.59 3.23
C GLY A 33 -13.47 10.97 2.61
N ASN A 34 -12.60 11.06 1.61
CA ASN A 34 -12.33 12.24 0.79
C ASN A 34 -13.11 12.27 -0.55
N GLY A 35 -14.02 11.31 -0.79
CA GLY A 35 -14.79 11.23 -2.03
C GLY A 35 -14.08 10.56 -3.22
N THR A 36 -12.89 10.02 -3.02
CA THR A 36 -12.10 9.37 -4.08
C THR A 36 -12.68 8.02 -4.49
N PRO A 37 -12.71 7.67 -5.79
CA PRO A 37 -13.07 6.33 -6.25
C PRO A 37 -12.21 5.25 -5.59
N SER A 38 -12.82 4.20 -5.05
CA SER A 38 -12.09 3.14 -4.33
C SER A 38 -12.88 1.84 -4.27
N THR A 39 -12.17 0.73 -3.99
CA THR A 39 -12.79 -0.57 -3.74
C THR A 39 -12.98 -0.77 -2.24
N CYS A 40 -14.23 -0.80 -1.80
CA CYS A 40 -14.58 -1.19 -0.44
C CYS A 40 -15.02 -2.66 -0.37
N TYR A 41 -15.10 -3.20 0.84
CA TYR A 41 -15.61 -4.54 1.05
C TYR A 41 -16.44 -4.66 2.33
N TYR A 42 -17.36 -5.61 2.30
CA TYR A 42 -18.19 -6.03 3.42
C TYR A 42 -17.98 -7.50 3.69
N ILE A 43 -17.91 -7.87 4.97
CA ILE A 43 -17.76 -9.26 5.43
C ILE A 43 -19.00 -9.63 6.21
N GLY A 44 -19.53 -10.83 5.95
CA GLY A 44 -20.75 -11.29 6.62
C GLY A 44 -21.03 -12.77 6.46
N ASP A 45 -22.23 -13.12 6.84
CA ASP A 45 -22.79 -14.45 6.67
C ASP A 45 -23.86 -14.45 5.56
N PHE A 46 -23.85 -15.47 4.71
CA PHE A 46 -24.82 -15.63 3.64
C PHE A 46 -25.48 -17.00 3.75
N ASP A 47 -26.80 -17.01 3.83
CA ASP A 47 -27.62 -18.22 3.99
C ASP A 47 -28.12 -18.81 2.66
N GLY A 48 -27.72 -18.24 1.53
CA GLY A 48 -28.20 -18.57 0.19
C GLY A 48 -29.27 -17.61 -0.33
N THR A 49 -29.82 -16.75 0.51
CA THR A 49 -30.85 -15.78 0.16
C THR A 49 -30.52 -14.37 0.65
N SER A 50 -29.99 -14.26 1.86
CA SER A 50 -29.73 -12.99 2.53
C SER A 50 -28.27 -12.89 2.97
N PHE A 51 -27.64 -11.75 2.74
CA PHE A 51 -26.31 -11.42 3.22
C PHE A 51 -26.41 -10.53 4.45
N GLN A 52 -25.90 -10.99 5.57
CA GLN A 52 -25.88 -10.28 6.85
C GLN A 52 -24.47 -9.78 7.14
N ILE A 53 -24.25 -8.48 6.98
CA ILE A 53 -22.96 -7.85 7.25
C ILE A 53 -22.66 -7.91 8.74
N THR A 54 -21.47 -8.39 9.11
CA THR A 54 -21.02 -8.50 10.50
C THR A 54 -20.14 -7.36 10.98
N GLN A 55 -19.67 -6.50 10.07
CA GLN A 55 -18.89 -5.31 10.41
C GLN A 55 -19.74 -4.06 10.49
N THR A 56 -19.30 -3.10 11.30
CA THR A 56 -20.03 -1.84 11.55
C THR A 56 -19.54 -0.67 10.69
N LYS A 57 -18.42 -0.85 9.97
CA LYS A 57 -17.79 0.17 9.13
C LYS A 57 -17.45 -0.40 7.77
N GLU A 58 -17.45 0.43 6.77
CA GLU A 58 -16.85 0.13 5.49
C GLU A 58 -15.35 -0.06 5.66
N LEU A 59 -14.81 -1.08 4.99
CA LEU A 59 -13.40 -1.37 4.95
C LEU A 59 -12.90 -1.22 3.51
N TRP A 60 -11.72 -0.68 3.35
CA TRP A 60 -11.15 -0.38 2.04
C TRP A 60 -10.06 -1.40 1.71
N LEU A 61 -10.09 -1.89 0.48
CA LEU A 61 -9.08 -2.83 0.01
C LEU A 61 -7.75 -2.14 -0.28
N ASP A 62 -7.82 -0.87 -0.63
CA ASP A 62 -6.68 0.02 -0.86
C ASP A 62 -7.00 1.41 -0.33
N TYR A 63 -6.05 2.03 0.34
CA TYR A 63 -6.16 3.37 0.90
C TYR A 63 -5.43 4.44 0.07
N GLY A 64 -4.78 4.03 -1.03
CA GLY A 64 -4.27 4.93 -2.05
C GLY A 64 -5.35 5.37 -3.02
N LYS A 65 -5.08 6.41 -3.80
CA LYS A 65 -6.03 6.91 -4.80
C LYS A 65 -6.04 6.08 -6.10
N ASP A 66 -4.97 5.35 -6.36
CA ASP A 66 -4.73 4.77 -7.68
C ASP A 66 -5.00 3.27 -7.71
N ASN A 67 -6.18 2.85 -7.24
CA ASN A 67 -6.66 1.48 -7.39
C ASN A 67 -8.19 1.47 -7.48
N TYR A 68 -8.73 1.23 -8.65
CA TYR A 68 -10.16 1.24 -8.92
C TYR A 68 -10.60 0.11 -9.87
N ALA A 69 -11.91 -0.10 -9.93
CA ALA A 69 -12.59 -1.03 -10.86
C ALA A 69 -12.01 -2.46 -10.82
N GLY A 70 -11.52 -2.87 -9.64
CA GLY A 70 -10.91 -4.19 -9.48
C GLY A 70 -11.92 -5.30 -9.22
N SER A 71 -11.49 -6.52 -9.53
CA SER A 71 -12.26 -7.73 -9.30
C SER A 71 -11.34 -8.92 -9.05
N THR A 72 -11.88 -10.06 -8.60
CA THR A 72 -11.11 -11.28 -8.37
C THR A 72 -11.25 -12.26 -9.51
N PHE A 73 -10.18 -13.04 -9.76
CA PHE A 73 -10.24 -14.13 -10.73
C PHE A 73 -11.13 -15.26 -10.18
N SER A 74 -11.98 -15.79 -11.07
CA SER A 74 -12.79 -16.99 -10.80
C SER A 74 -12.06 -18.27 -11.26
N GLY A 75 -12.49 -19.43 -10.75
CA GLY A 75 -11.99 -20.73 -11.18
C GLY A 75 -10.58 -21.08 -10.68
N LEU A 76 -10.04 -20.35 -9.72
CA LEU A 76 -8.80 -20.72 -9.05
C LEU A 76 -8.99 -21.92 -8.14
N ASN A 77 -7.91 -22.68 -7.92
CA ASN A 77 -7.95 -23.85 -7.05
C ASN A 77 -8.10 -23.45 -5.57
N GLY A 78 -8.94 -24.20 -4.86
CA GLY A 78 -9.13 -24.03 -3.42
C GLY A 78 -9.81 -22.71 -3.04
N ASP A 79 -9.31 -22.10 -1.97
CA ASP A 79 -9.84 -20.84 -1.42
C ASP A 79 -9.00 -19.63 -1.89
N ASP A 80 -8.16 -19.79 -2.91
CA ASP A 80 -7.34 -18.71 -3.46
C ASP A 80 -8.21 -17.63 -4.12
N ARG A 81 -7.91 -16.38 -3.79
CA ARG A 81 -8.52 -15.19 -4.40
C ARG A 81 -7.42 -14.23 -4.83
N ILE A 82 -7.31 -14.02 -6.12
CA ILE A 82 -6.36 -13.06 -6.70
C ILE A 82 -7.16 -11.87 -7.21
N PHE A 83 -6.88 -10.72 -6.64
CA PHE A 83 -7.49 -9.44 -7.02
C PHE A 83 -6.57 -8.70 -7.99
N LEU A 84 -7.18 -8.03 -8.97
CA LEU A 84 -6.51 -7.16 -9.92
C LEU A 84 -7.39 -5.93 -10.17
N GLY A 85 -6.79 -4.74 -10.13
CA GLY A 85 -7.48 -3.47 -10.32
C GLY A 85 -6.77 -2.56 -11.32
N TRP A 86 -7.44 -1.53 -11.76
CA TRP A 86 -6.89 -0.46 -12.57
C TRP A 86 -6.12 0.52 -11.70
N MET A 87 -4.83 0.69 -12.00
CA MET A 87 -3.96 1.64 -11.31
C MET A 87 -4.13 3.02 -11.92
N SER A 88 -5.16 3.71 -11.49
CA SER A 88 -5.42 5.12 -11.79
C SER A 88 -6.62 5.63 -10.98
N CYS A 89 -6.97 6.90 -11.17
CA CYS A 89 -8.12 7.56 -10.57
C CYS A 89 -8.84 8.41 -11.61
N TRP A 90 -10.18 8.30 -11.67
CA TRP A 90 -11.01 9.04 -12.63
C TRP A 90 -10.87 10.56 -12.49
N GLU A 91 -10.53 11.07 -11.32
CA GLU A 91 -10.36 12.51 -11.10
C GLU A 91 -9.31 13.12 -12.03
N TYR A 92 -8.25 12.36 -12.38
CA TYR A 92 -7.13 12.86 -13.14
C TYR A 92 -6.56 11.95 -14.23
N ALA A 93 -7.12 10.77 -14.44
CA ALA A 93 -6.55 9.79 -15.39
C ALA A 93 -6.29 10.37 -16.78
N ASN A 94 -7.19 11.23 -17.26
CA ASN A 94 -7.07 11.86 -18.58
C ASN A 94 -6.09 13.05 -18.63
N LEU A 95 -5.61 13.50 -17.48
CA LEU A 95 -4.76 14.69 -17.35
C LEU A 95 -3.29 14.32 -17.09
N LEU A 96 -3.02 13.05 -16.73
CA LEU A 96 -1.67 12.60 -16.42
C LEU A 96 -0.73 12.69 -17.62
N PRO A 97 0.57 12.98 -17.41
CA PRO A 97 1.55 13.18 -18.48
C PRO A 97 2.02 11.84 -19.08
N THR A 98 1.09 11.05 -19.61
CA THR A 98 1.39 9.76 -20.24
C THR A 98 1.18 9.82 -21.74
N SER A 99 2.10 9.23 -22.51
CA SER A 99 2.03 9.15 -23.97
C SER A 99 1.37 7.87 -24.48
N VAL A 100 1.40 6.79 -23.69
CA VAL A 100 0.89 5.47 -24.07
C VAL A 100 -0.10 4.96 -23.02
N GLY A 101 -1.38 5.00 -23.34
CA GLY A 101 -2.43 4.53 -22.44
C GLY A 101 -2.75 5.46 -21.27
N ARG A 102 -3.73 5.07 -20.46
CA ARG A 102 -4.18 5.79 -19.26
C ARG A 102 -4.27 4.82 -18.09
N GLY A 103 -3.28 4.89 -17.21
CA GLY A 103 -3.12 4.00 -16.06
C GLY A 103 -2.51 2.65 -16.42
N ASN A 104 -2.13 1.95 -15.37
CA ASN A 104 -1.54 0.62 -15.40
C ASN A 104 -2.50 -0.38 -14.73
N MET A 105 -2.08 -1.62 -14.58
CA MET A 105 -2.70 -2.56 -13.63
C MET A 105 -1.85 -2.57 -12.36
N ILE A 106 -2.52 -2.71 -11.19
CA ILE A 106 -1.80 -2.97 -9.95
C ILE A 106 -1.12 -4.33 -10.02
N ILE A 107 -0.14 -4.57 -9.14
CA ILE A 107 0.36 -5.94 -8.99
C ILE A 107 -0.78 -6.86 -8.53
N PRO A 108 -0.96 -8.07 -9.12
CA PRO A 108 -1.96 -9.01 -8.64
C PRO A 108 -1.78 -9.28 -7.14
N ARG A 109 -2.86 -9.28 -6.38
CA ARG A 109 -2.85 -9.44 -4.92
C ARG A 109 -3.61 -10.69 -4.53
N ARG A 110 -2.97 -11.58 -3.76
CA ARG A 110 -3.69 -12.66 -3.08
C ARG A 110 -4.41 -12.05 -1.87
N LEU A 111 -5.71 -12.23 -1.82
CA LEU A 111 -6.52 -11.83 -0.67
C LEU A 111 -6.55 -12.95 0.36
N GLY A 112 -6.39 -12.60 1.63
CA GLY A 112 -6.58 -13.48 2.78
C GLY A 112 -7.62 -12.86 3.72
N LEU A 113 -8.47 -13.69 4.30
CA LEU A 113 -9.41 -13.25 5.33
C LEU A 113 -8.79 -13.51 6.70
N VAL A 114 -8.52 -12.44 7.44
CA VAL A 114 -7.85 -12.49 8.75
C VAL A 114 -8.77 -12.02 9.87
N GLU A 115 -8.55 -12.58 11.05
CA GLU A 115 -9.21 -12.10 12.26
C GLU A 115 -8.38 -10.99 12.90
N GLU A 116 -9.06 -9.93 13.31
CA GLU A 116 -8.46 -8.78 13.97
C GLU A 116 -9.27 -8.42 15.21
N GLY A 117 -8.83 -8.91 16.38
CA GLY A 117 -9.61 -8.80 17.61
C GLY A 117 -10.98 -9.50 17.51
N ARG A 118 -12.04 -8.71 17.45
CA ARG A 118 -13.43 -9.21 17.30
C ARG A 118 -13.99 -9.03 15.88
N HIS A 119 -13.17 -8.57 14.96
CA HIS A 119 -13.56 -8.24 13.59
C HIS A 119 -12.81 -9.11 12.60
N TYR A 120 -13.21 -9.05 11.36
CA TYR A 120 -12.53 -9.67 10.24
C TYR A 120 -12.13 -8.57 9.25
N MET A 121 -11.02 -8.79 8.55
CA MET A 121 -10.60 -7.91 7.48
C MET A 121 -9.86 -8.68 6.39
N LEU A 122 -9.79 -8.10 5.20
CA LEU A 122 -8.98 -8.62 4.13
C LEU A 122 -7.52 -8.17 4.31
N ALA A 123 -6.61 -9.09 4.05
CA ALA A 123 -5.20 -8.81 3.91
C ALA A 123 -4.81 -9.01 2.44
N SER A 124 -4.13 -8.03 1.87
CA SER A 124 -3.62 -8.06 0.51
C SER A 124 -2.13 -8.37 0.52
N VAL A 125 -1.73 -9.48 -0.08
CA VAL A 125 -0.31 -9.86 -0.16
C VAL A 125 0.09 -10.12 -1.61
N ILE A 126 1.33 -9.78 -1.94
CA ILE A 126 1.90 -10.06 -3.26
C ILE A 126 2.11 -11.58 -3.39
N PRO A 127 1.63 -12.23 -4.47
CA PRO A 127 1.88 -13.63 -4.73
C PRO A 127 3.37 -13.95 -4.78
N SER A 128 3.76 -15.13 -4.32
CA SER A 128 5.16 -15.57 -4.28
C SER A 128 5.84 -15.60 -5.65
N GLY A 129 5.07 -15.66 -6.73
CA GLY A 129 5.57 -15.62 -8.10
C GLY A 129 6.43 -14.40 -8.44
N LEU A 130 6.23 -13.27 -7.73
CA LEU A 130 7.09 -12.10 -7.93
C LEU A 130 8.58 -12.40 -7.69
N SER A 131 8.90 -13.34 -6.81
CA SER A 131 10.29 -13.70 -6.51
C SER A 131 11.07 -14.24 -7.73
N ALA A 132 10.39 -14.74 -8.75
CA ALA A 132 11.02 -15.16 -10.00
C ALA A 132 11.69 -13.99 -10.76
N PHE A 133 11.23 -12.77 -10.51
CA PHE A 133 11.77 -11.55 -11.12
C PHE A 133 12.86 -10.89 -10.25
N TYR A 134 13.20 -11.45 -9.11
CA TYR A 134 14.25 -10.89 -8.25
C TYR A 134 15.63 -11.05 -8.92
N ALA A 135 16.38 -9.96 -8.90
CA ALA A 135 17.78 -9.89 -9.29
C ALA A 135 18.65 -9.68 -8.05
N ASP A 136 19.54 -8.70 -8.12
CA ASP A 136 20.46 -8.38 -7.03
C ASP A 136 19.72 -7.81 -5.80
N SER A 137 20.26 -8.08 -4.63
CA SER A 137 19.72 -7.55 -3.38
C SER A 137 20.80 -6.93 -2.51
N CYS A 138 20.46 -5.79 -1.91
CA CYS A 138 21.26 -5.13 -0.89
C CYS A 138 20.56 -5.25 0.46
N LEU A 139 21.31 -5.63 1.50
CA LEU A 139 20.82 -5.69 2.88
C LEU A 139 21.36 -4.50 3.66
N VAL A 140 20.48 -3.84 4.39
CA VAL A 140 20.83 -2.83 5.39
C VAL A 140 20.59 -3.45 6.76
N GLY A 141 21.64 -3.51 7.58
CA GLY A 141 21.58 -4.06 8.94
C GLY A 141 20.81 -3.17 9.90
N PRO A 142 20.66 -3.61 11.15
CA PRO A 142 19.99 -2.82 12.16
C PRO A 142 20.56 -1.41 12.26
N VAL A 143 19.70 -0.40 12.33
CA VAL A 143 20.09 0.98 12.49
C VAL A 143 19.05 1.74 13.32
N LYS A 144 19.53 2.56 14.26
CA LYS A 144 18.69 3.53 14.96
C LYS A 144 18.58 4.79 14.08
N LEU A 145 17.38 5.19 13.78
CA LEU A 145 17.06 6.45 13.08
C LEU A 145 16.61 7.47 14.13
N SER A 146 17.05 8.71 14.02
CA SER A 146 16.68 9.80 14.92
C SER A 146 17.04 11.15 14.29
N ASP A 147 16.20 12.16 14.51
CA ASP A 147 16.49 13.54 14.12
C ASP A 147 17.46 14.25 15.07
N GLU A 148 17.46 13.90 16.37
CA GLU A 148 18.28 14.56 17.39
C GLU A 148 19.79 14.51 17.12
N ASN A 149 20.27 13.46 16.44
CA ASN A 149 21.69 13.24 16.14
C ASN A 149 21.97 13.16 14.64
N GLY A 150 21.02 13.54 13.76
CA GLY A 150 21.16 13.41 12.31
C GLY A 150 21.33 11.95 11.85
N LEU A 151 20.83 10.98 12.64
CA LEU A 151 20.89 9.56 12.31
C LEU A 151 19.85 9.21 11.24
N ARG A 152 20.00 9.83 10.08
CA ARG A 152 19.30 9.50 8.84
C ARG A 152 20.23 8.66 7.98
N LYS A 153 19.66 7.82 7.15
CA LYS A 153 20.43 7.06 6.15
C LYS A 153 19.95 7.39 4.78
N GLU A 154 20.84 7.95 3.98
CA GLU A 154 20.60 8.26 2.58
C GLU A 154 21.35 7.27 1.69
N PHE A 155 20.69 6.85 0.61
CA PHE A 155 21.20 5.87 -0.34
C PHE A 155 20.90 6.34 -1.76
N PRO A 156 21.73 5.97 -2.74
CA PRO A 156 21.39 6.17 -4.15
C PRO A 156 20.06 5.48 -4.47
N TYR A 157 19.26 6.09 -5.35
CA TYR A 157 18.03 5.47 -5.82
C TYR A 157 18.36 4.20 -6.59
N PRO A 158 17.71 3.07 -6.31
CA PRO A 158 18.16 1.75 -6.79
C PRO A 158 17.95 1.51 -8.28
N GLY A 159 17.11 2.31 -8.94
CA GLY A 159 16.78 2.15 -10.35
C GLY A 159 15.26 2.12 -10.61
N GLU A 160 14.84 1.67 -11.79
CA GLU A 160 13.46 1.83 -12.27
C GLU A 160 12.44 0.96 -11.53
N SER A 161 12.80 -0.29 -11.21
CA SER A 161 11.87 -1.23 -10.58
C SER A 161 12.55 -2.05 -9.49
N PHE A 162 12.05 -1.99 -8.27
CA PHE A 162 12.59 -2.71 -7.13
C PHE A 162 11.55 -2.94 -6.03
N VAL A 163 11.84 -3.90 -5.17
CA VAL A 163 11.08 -4.16 -3.94
C VAL A 163 11.91 -3.74 -2.75
N MET A 164 11.33 -2.95 -1.86
CA MET A 164 11.92 -2.63 -0.57
C MET A 164 11.13 -3.33 0.54
N ARG A 165 11.85 -4.00 1.45
CA ARG A 165 11.26 -4.57 2.66
C ARG A 165 11.88 -3.89 3.86
N LEU A 166 11.04 -3.36 4.75
CA LEU A 166 11.47 -2.67 5.97
C LEU A 166 10.80 -3.32 7.17
N ASN A 167 11.58 -3.57 8.21
CA ASN A 167 11.06 -4.06 9.48
C ASN A 167 11.46 -3.08 10.58
N PHE A 168 10.50 -2.30 11.06
CA PHE A 168 10.69 -1.39 12.17
C PHE A 168 10.32 -2.07 13.51
N ASP A 169 11.08 -1.75 14.55
CA ASP A 169 10.73 -2.17 15.91
C ASP A 169 9.45 -1.45 16.38
N ASN A 170 8.43 -2.24 16.66
CA ASN A 170 7.14 -1.78 17.13
C ASN A 170 6.84 -2.26 18.56
N SER A 171 7.81 -2.86 19.24
CA SER A 171 7.64 -3.49 20.57
C SER A 171 7.22 -2.48 21.65
N ASP A 172 7.57 -1.22 21.49
CA ASP A 172 7.23 -0.13 22.42
C ASP A 172 6.74 1.11 21.67
N ASN A 173 5.64 0.94 20.95
CA ASN A 173 5.06 2.00 20.11
C ASN A 173 4.38 3.15 20.90
N ARG A 174 4.36 3.08 22.23
CA ARG A 174 3.84 4.13 23.12
C ARG A 174 4.94 4.84 23.92
N ALA A 175 6.19 4.47 23.72
CA ALA A 175 7.28 5.10 24.43
C ALA A 175 7.44 6.56 23.98
N ILE A 176 7.65 7.44 24.94
CA ILE A 176 7.82 8.88 24.69
C ILE A 176 9.05 9.23 23.84
N TRP A 177 10.02 8.33 23.74
CA TRP A 177 11.19 8.49 22.90
C TRP A 177 11.00 8.03 21.46
N LYS A 178 9.88 7.37 21.17
CA LYS A 178 9.58 6.88 19.83
C LYS A 178 9.24 8.03 18.89
N ALA A 179 9.79 7.97 17.69
CA ALA A 179 9.54 8.99 16.67
C ALA A 179 8.05 9.19 16.39
N ASP A 180 7.63 10.43 16.26
CA ASP A 180 6.26 10.77 15.82
C ASP A 180 6.02 10.34 14.39
N ASN A 181 7.01 10.55 13.53
CA ASN A 181 6.97 10.12 12.12
C ASN A 181 8.24 9.35 11.76
N TYR A 182 8.09 8.29 10.97
CA TYR A 182 9.22 7.56 10.41
C TYR A 182 8.86 6.86 9.11
N GLY A 183 9.86 6.57 8.30
CA GLY A 183 9.67 5.90 7.03
C GLY A 183 10.77 6.18 6.02
N ILE A 184 10.37 6.40 4.77
CA ILE A 184 11.28 6.71 3.67
C ILE A 184 10.84 7.98 2.93
N ARG A 185 11.83 8.69 2.38
CA ARG A 185 11.65 9.81 1.46
C ARG A 185 12.40 9.54 0.18
N LEU A 186 11.74 9.69 -0.92
CA LEU A 186 12.37 9.70 -2.24
C LEU A 186 12.61 11.15 -2.64
N LYS A 187 13.84 11.45 -3.08
CA LYS A 187 14.25 12.80 -3.47
C LYS A 187 14.62 12.83 -4.94
N THR A 188 14.07 13.78 -5.67
CA THR A 188 14.46 14.05 -7.05
C THR A 188 15.77 14.83 -7.11
N ARG A 189 16.37 14.95 -8.30
CA ARG A 189 17.56 15.76 -8.53
C ARG A 189 17.31 17.24 -8.21
N SER A 190 16.11 17.75 -8.46
CA SER A 190 15.69 19.12 -8.13
C SER A 190 15.36 19.33 -6.65
N GLY A 191 15.35 18.25 -5.84
CA GLY A 191 15.08 18.30 -4.41
C GLY A 191 13.62 18.16 -4.02
N LYS A 192 12.71 17.83 -4.95
CA LYS A 192 11.33 17.48 -4.65
C LYS A 192 11.26 16.14 -3.91
N VAL A 193 10.24 15.97 -3.06
CA VAL A 193 10.18 14.84 -2.13
C VAL A 193 8.83 14.13 -2.21
N LEU A 194 8.88 12.81 -2.32
CA LEU A 194 7.76 11.93 -2.02
C LEU A 194 8.05 11.21 -0.71
N THR A 195 7.07 11.16 0.19
CA THR A 195 7.21 10.50 1.50
C THR A 195 6.29 9.30 1.63
N ILE A 196 6.83 8.19 2.13
CA ILE A 196 6.06 7.04 2.60
C ILE A 196 6.36 6.88 4.08
N GLY A 197 5.35 7.03 4.93
CA GLY A 197 5.59 7.13 6.36
C GLY A 197 4.51 6.49 7.22
N TYR A 198 4.82 6.45 8.52
CA TYR A 198 3.90 6.12 9.59
C TYR A 198 3.94 7.20 10.65
N GLN A 199 2.78 7.72 10.99
CA GLN A 199 2.61 8.64 12.10
C GLN A 199 2.15 7.88 13.34
N ASN A 200 2.98 7.86 14.36
CA ASN A 200 2.81 6.98 15.50
C ASN A 200 1.63 7.37 16.40
N GLU A 201 1.43 8.66 16.67
CA GLU A 201 0.34 9.16 17.53
C GLU A 201 -1.03 8.81 16.95
N LEU A 202 -1.23 9.05 15.66
CA LEU A 202 -2.48 8.77 14.96
C LEU A 202 -2.59 7.31 14.51
N SER A 203 -1.50 6.52 14.61
CA SER A 203 -1.45 5.15 14.06
C SER A 203 -1.84 5.14 12.58
N TYR A 204 -1.12 5.93 11.76
CA TYR A 204 -1.52 6.28 10.43
C TYR A 204 -0.40 6.08 9.42
N TYR A 205 -0.57 5.12 8.49
CA TYR A 205 0.30 4.97 7.33
C TYR A 205 -0.06 6.02 6.28
N TYR A 206 0.92 6.57 5.60
CA TYR A 206 0.65 7.56 4.55
C TYR A 206 1.64 7.49 3.39
N ILE A 207 1.16 7.91 2.23
CA ILE A 207 1.96 8.27 1.06
C ILE A 207 1.63 9.73 0.77
N ASP A 208 2.65 10.58 0.83
CA ASP A 208 2.53 11.99 0.52
C ASP A 208 3.32 12.31 -0.73
N ARG A 209 2.61 12.64 -1.80
CA ARG A 209 3.16 13.04 -3.08
C ARG A 209 2.94 14.53 -3.38
N SER A 210 2.44 15.30 -2.42
CA SER A 210 2.21 16.74 -2.59
C SER A 210 3.47 17.53 -2.92
N GLY A 211 4.64 17.03 -2.52
CA GLY A 211 5.93 17.65 -2.83
C GLY A 211 6.51 17.31 -4.20
N LEU A 212 5.83 16.54 -5.05
CA LEU A 212 6.35 16.20 -6.39
C LEU A 212 6.07 17.28 -7.44
N GLU A 213 4.94 18.01 -7.33
CA GLU A 213 4.57 19.10 -8.25
C GLU A 213 4.72 18.69 -9.72
N ILE A 214 3.75 17.98 -10.26
CA ILE A 214 3.76 17.57 -11.67
C ILE A 214 3.43 18.75 -12.58
N GLU A 215 4.05 18.78 -13.77
CA GLU A 215 3.82 19.81 -14.78
C GLU A 215 3.14 19.23 -16.04
N PRO A 216 2.02 19.79 -16.51
CA PRO A 216 1.21 20.80 -15.81
C PRO A 216 0.57 20.26 -14.53
N SER A 217 0.31 21.14 -13.56
CA SER A 217 -0.37 20.74 -12.30
C SER A 217 -1.71 20.11 -12.59
N VAL A 218 -1.99 19.00 -11.89
CA VAL A 218 -3.22 18.20 -12.05
C VAL A 218 -3.99 18.19 -10.74
N GLU A 219 -5.15 18.85 -10.76
CA GLU A 219 -6.02 18.93 -9.58
C GLU A 219 -6.33 17.52 -9.03
N GLY A 220 -6.22 17.36 -7.71
CA GLY A 220 -6.48 16.11 -7.01
C GLY A 220 -5.35 15.08 -7.08
N PHE A 221 -4.27 15.33 -7.84
CA PHE A 221 -3.12 14.43 -7.88
C PHE A 221 -2.15 14.66 -6.72
N GLU A 222 -1.77 15.90 -6.47
CA GLU A 222 -0.82 16.29 -5.44
C GLU A 222 -1.46 16.23 -4.05
N GLN A 223 -1.44 15.05 -3.42
CA GLN A 223 -2.14 14.80 -2.15
C GLN A 223 -1.41 13.84 -1.24
N LEU A 224 -1.70 13.98 0.06
CA LEU A 224 -1.42 12.97 1.06
C LEU A 224 -2.58 11.97 1.09
N MET A 225 -2.24 10.69 0.97
CA MET A 225 -3.17 9.56 1.14
C MET A 225 -2.83 8.83 2.42
N GLY A 226 -3.81 8.23 3.08
CA GLY A 226 -3.50 7.56 4.32
C GLY A 226 -4.49 6.52 4.81
N ALA A 227 -3.97 5.63 5.66
CA ALA A 227 -4.64 4.50 6.24
C ALA A 227 -4.46 4.47 7.75
N GLY A 228 -5.55 4.67 8.49
CA GLY A 228 -5.58 4.52 9.94
C GLY A 228 -5.52 3.03 10.31
N TYR A 229 -4.36 2.55 10.75
CA TYR A 229 -4.19 1.20 11.24
C TYR A 229 -3.08 1.10 12.28
N ARG A 230 -3.39 0.48 13.40
CA ARG A 230 -2.43 0.21 14.47
C ARG A 230 -2.10 -1.27 14.51
N SER A 231 -0.87 -1.61 14.22
CA SER A 231 -0.38 -2.97 14.37
C SER A 231 -0.13 -3.32 15.84
N GLU A 232 -0.62 -4.47 16.27
CA GLU A 232 -0.33 -5.05 17.60
C GLU A 232 0.90 -5.98 17.57
N THR A 233 1.50 -6.20 16.41
CA THR A 233 2.71 -7.02 16.28
C THR A 233 3.96 -6.26 16.75
N PRO A 234 4.96 -6.95 17.34
CA PRO A 234 6.19 -6.30 17.80
C PRO A 234 7.08 -5.78 16.67
N VAL A 235 6.77 -6.12 15.44
CA VAL A 235 7.48 -5.65 14.24
C VAL A 235 6.46 -5.05 13.29
N SER A 236 6.71 -3.80 12.87
CA SER A 236 5.99 -3.18 11.76
C SER A 236 6.71 -3.56 10.46
N ASP A 237 6.12 -4.47 9.72
CA ASP A 237 6.62 -4.95 8.42
C ASP A 237 6.02 -4.13 7.27
N TRP A 238 6.90 -3.66 6.38
CA TRP A 238 6.51 -2.97 5.17
C TRP A 238 7.13 -3.68 3.96
N LEU A 239 6.35 -3.89 2.94
CA LEU A 239 6.81 -4.23 1.62
C LEU A 239 6.36 -3.11 0.68
N ILE A 240 7.30 -2.52 -0.03
CA ILE A 240 7.03 -1.44 -0.96
C ILE A 240 7.56 -1.88 -2.33
N LEU A 241 6.68 -1.93 -3.31
CA LEU A 241 7.04 -2.13 -4.71
C LEU A 241 7.12 -0.76 -5.39
N PHE A 242 8.24 -0.51 -6.02
CA PHE A 242 8.47 0.64 -6.88
C PHE A 242 8.56 0.18 -8.31
N ASP A 243 7.87 0.86 -9.21
CA ASP A 243 7.95 0.62 -10.64
C ASP A 243 7.80 1.96 -11.37
N GLN A 244 8.79 2.33 -12.14
CA GLN A 244 8.91 3.57 -12.93
C GLN A 244 8.09 4.77 -12.39
N ASN A 245 6.77 4.70 -12.46
CA ASN A 245 5.84 5.77 -12.12
C ASN A 245 4.78 5.35 -11.08
N SER A 246 5.03 4.30 -10.33
CA SER A 246 4.08 3.79 -9.33
C SER A 246 4.73 3.26 -8.06
N ILE A 247 3.97 3.30 -7.00
CA ILE A 247 4.34 2.80 -5.68
C ILE A 247 3.17 2.00 -5.12
N GLU A 248 3.46 0.78 -4.67
CA GLU A 248 2.49 -0.03 -3.92
C GLU A 248 3.07 -0.40 -2.55
N LEU A 249 2.48 0.12 -1.49
CA LEU A 249 2.81 -0.19 -0.10
C LEU A 249 1.90 -1.30 0.42
N PHE A 250 2.50 -2.31 1.05
CA PHE A 250 1.82 -3.35 1.84
C PHE A 250 2.43 -3.37 3.23
N ALA A 251 1.63 -3.10 4.24
CA ALA A 251 2.09 -3.07 5.62
C ALA A 251 1.21 -3.93 6.52
N SER A 252 1.73 -4.27 7.70
CA SER A 252 1.04 -5.05 8.73
C SER A 252 0.47 -6.37 8.21
N GLY A 253 1.32 -7.15 7.50
CA GLY A 253 0.92 -8.43 6.90
C GLY A 253 -0.14 -8.26 5.81
N GLY A 254 -0.17 -7.13 5.12
CA GLY A 254 -1.13 -6.80 4.05
C GLY A 254 -2.48 -6.25 4.51
N ARG A 255 -2.65 -5.96 5.80
CA ARG A 255 -3.87 -5.31 6.32
C ARG A 255 -4.00 -3.87 5.86
N VAL A 256 -2.88 -3.26 5.53
CA VAL A 256 -2.80 -1.96 4.87
C VAL A 256 -2.20 -2.17 3.50
N ALA A 257 -2.91 -1.74 2.47
CA ALA A 257 -2.42 -1.63 1.11
C ALA A 257 -2.71 -0.20 0.60
N MET A 258 -1.73 0.38 -0.09
CA MET A 258 -1.85 1.73 -0.66
C MET A 258 -1.15 1.77 -2.01
N THR A 259 -1.88 2.20 -3.02
CA THR A 259 -1.38 2.36 -4.39
C THR A 259 -1.31 3.84 -4.75
N SER A 260 -0.19 4.26 -5.28
CA SER A 260 0.04 5.62 -5.72
C SER A 260 0.79 5.67 -7.04
N LEU A 261 0.24 6.35 -8.02
CA LEU A 261 1.00 6.83 -9.16
C LEU A 261 1.92 7.98 -8.73
N CYS A 262 3.06 8.09 -9.34
CA CYS A 262 4.00 9.20 -9.15
C CYS A 262 4.62 9.60 -10.49
N TYR A 263 4.55 10.87 -10.81
CA TYR A 263 5.11 11.44 -12.05
C TYR A 263 5.99 12.64 -11.67
N PRO A 264 7.18 12.39 -11.11
CA PRO A 264 8.09 13.50 -10.85
C PRO A 264 8.51 14.13 -12.18
N ASP A 265 8.65 15.44 -12.20
CA ASP A 265 9.16 16.18 -13.35
C ASP A 265 10.67 15.96 -13.58
N ASP A 266 11.33 15.34 -12.60
CA ASP A 266 12.77 15.04 -12.61
C ASP A 266 13.02 13.67 -11.95
N GLU A 267 14.12 13.03 -12.26
CA GLU A 267 14.47 11.70 -11.79
C GLU A 267 14.68 11.64 -10.27
N PHE A 268 14.19 10.60 -9.62
CA PHE A 268 14.61 10.27 -8.27
C PHE A 268 16.08 9.87 -8.26
N THR A 269 16.87 10.49 -7.39
CA THR A 269 18.31 10.24 -7.27
C THR A 269 18.70 9.57 -5.99
N THR A 270 17.94 9.81 -4.92
CA THR A 270 18.22 9.24 -3.60
C THR A 270 16.94 8.82 -2.88
N PHE A 271 17.09 7.92 -1.92
CA PHE A 271 16.09 7.73 -0.89
C PHE A 271 16.72 7.86 0.51
N GLU A 272 15.94 8.34 1.44
CA GLU A 272 16.34 8.56 2.82
C GLU A 272 15.45 7.74 3.75
N LEU A 273 16.07 6.97 4.66
CA LEU A 273 15.40 6.42 5.85
C LEU A 273 15.43 7.50 6.93
N TYR A 274 14.29 7.83 7.50
CA TYR A 274 14.15 8.95 8.44
C TYR A 274 13.32 8.59 9.67
N ALA A 275 13.52 9.37 10.73
CA ALA A 275 12.64 9.48 11.89
C ALA A 275 12.59 10.95 12.32
N GLU A 276 11.45 11.40 12.85
CA GLU A 276 11.22 12.77 13.31
C GLU A 276 10.61 12.77 14.70
N SER A 277 10.97 13.78 15.50
CA SER A 277 10.52 13.99 16.88
C SER A 277 10.72 12.74 17.75
N GLY A 278 11.94 12.20 17.70
CA GLY A 278 12.33 11.01 18.45
C GLY A 278 13.14 10.00 17.65
N ALA A 279 13.04 8.73 18.02
CA ALA A 279 13.83 7.66 17.41
C ALA A 279 12.99 6.43 17.06
N VAL A 280 13.44 5.67 16.07
CA VAL A 280 12.92 4.34 15.75
C VAL A 280 14.07 3.40 15.37
N ASN A 281 13.97 2.14 15.75
CA ASN A 281 14.92 1.12 15.33
C ASN A 281 14.41 0.45 14.04
N LEU A 282 15.18 0.55 12.98
CA LEU A 282 15.04 -0.30 11.81
C LEU A 282 15.80 -1.61 12.08
N LEU A 283 15.07 -2.70 12.22
CA LEU A 283 15.63 -4.02 12.54
C LEU A 283 16.31 -4.65 11.32
N LYS A 284 15.71 -4.45 10.15
CA LYS A 284 16.21 -4.98 8.88
C LYS A 284 15.60 -4.19 7.72
N ALA A 285 16.40 -3.95 6.69
CA ALA A 285 15.92 -3.55 5.39
C ALA A 285 16.56 -4.40 4.30
N SER A 286 15.83 -4.63 3.23
CA SER A 286 16.37 -5.19 1.99
C SER A 286 15.80 -4.44 0.80
N ILE A 287 16.67 -4.19 -0.17
CA ILE A 287 16.33 -3.62 -1.46
C ILE A 287 16.65 -4.69 -2.50
N ILE A 288 15.67 -5.07 -3.27
CA ILE A 288 15.73 -6.18 -4.24
C ILE A 288 15.37 -5.60 -5.60
N GLN A 289 16.32 -5.55 -6.51
CA GLN A 289 16.08 -5.12 -7.89
C GLN A 289 15.20 -6.14 -8.62
N LEU A 290 14.35 -5.66 -9.50
CA LEU A 290 13.55 -6.49 -10.39
C LEU A 290 14.21 -6.55 -11.76
N LYS A 291 14.13 -7.72 -12.40
CA LYS A 291 14.60 -7.90 -13.78
C LYS A 291 13.64 -7.20 -14.73
N ASN A 292 14.17 -6.43 -15.64
CA ASN A 292 13.43 -5.86 -16.79
C ASN A 292 13.27 -6.90 -17.89
N GLU A 293 12.74 -8.08 -17.58
CA GLU A 293 12.43 -9.08 -18.61
C GLU A 293 10.97 -8.87 -19.05
N LEU A 294 10.80 -8.25 -20.20
CA LEU A 294 9.55 -8.42 -20.94
C LEU A 294 9.34 -9.91 -21.16
N ILE A 295 8.20 -10.43 -20.70
CA ILE A 295 7.77 -11.79 -21.06
C ILE A 295 7.69 -11.81 -22.59
N LYS A 296 8.60 -12.54 -23.21
CA LYS A 296 8.62 -12.75 -24.66
C LYS A 296 7.54 -13.73 -25.06
#